data_7493d57d5469864fd395f1d77cbae116
#
_entry.id   7493d57d5469864fd395f1d77cbae116
#
_cell.length_a   1.000
_cell.length_b   1.000
_cell.length_c   1.000
_cell.angle_alpha   90.00
_cell.angle_beta   90.00
_cell.angle_gamma   90.00
#
_symmetry.space_group_name_H-M   'P 1'
#
loop_
_entity.id
_entity.type
_entity.pdbx_description
1 polymer ?
#
loop_
_entity_poly.entity_id
_entity_poly.type
_entity_poly.pdbx_seq_one_letter_code
_entity_poly.pdbx_strand_id
1 'polypeptide(L)'
;LNDQVVDAQPAGRGEQVLKLERDLQSFPYDPAREVETVDDRHYLRLKGFDFTDGIFEVKVLSRVQQPPPFPRAQGFIGVYFRAQHDDSAFESIYLRPNCGRSPIQAMRNHSVQYFAFPGWKFADLRKEAPGLYETYADIGLDEWITMRIHVTGERAELYLNDARYPSFIVNKMKGTSRAGTIGLYVDIGTEGYFKDLRIISSIHPALGGAR
;
A
#
# COMPACT_ATOMS: atom_id res chain seq x y z
N LEU A 1 -0.97 18.26 3.93
CA LEU A 1 0.48 18.41 4.21
C LEU A 1 1.14 17.04 4.46
N ASN A 2 0.88 16.06 3.60
CA ASN A 2 1.41 14.70 3.74
C ASN A 2 2.53 14.42 2.72
N ASP A 3 3.22 15.47 2.29
CA ASP A 3 4.27 15.38 1.28
C ASP A 3 5.65 15.37 1.96
N GLN A 4 6.04 14.26 2.57
CA GLN A 4 7.43 14.11 3.00
C GLN A 4 8.17 13.15 2.08
N VAL A 5 8.83 13.73 1.09
CA VAL A 5 9.91 13.08 0.36
C VAL A 5 11.15 13.16 1.23
N VAL A 6 11.51 12.12 1.91
CA VAL A 6 12.79 12.02 2.60
C VAL A 6 13.75 11.29 1.68
N ASP A 7 14.54 12.08 0.95
CA ASP A 7 15.64 11.68 0.08
C ASP A 7 15.32 10.72 -1.09
N ALA A 8 15.19 11.29 -2.28
CA ALA A 8 15.39 10.53 -3.51
C ALA A 8 16.91 10.28 -3.69
N GLN A 9 17.40 9.13 -3.27
CA GLN A 9 18.78 8.72 -3.55
C GLN A 9 18.83 8.03 -4.92
N PRO A 10 19.70 8.47 -5.84
CA PRO A 10 19.89 7.74 -7.08
C PRO A 10 20.58 6.41 -6.78
N ALA A 11 19.88 5.32 -6.98
CA ALA A 11 20.45 3.98 -6.94
C ALA A 11 21.07 3.66 -8.30
N GLY A 12 22.38 3.85 -8.41
CA GLY A 12 23.13 3.49 -9.61
C GLY A 12 22.90 4.43 -10.81
N ARG A 13 23.71 4.29 -11.84
CA ARG A 13 23.66 5.15 -13.03
C ARG A 13 22.28 5.07 -13.72
N GLY A 14 21.45 6.10 -13.55
CA GLY A 14 20.23 6.34 -14.31
C GLY A 14 18.91 5.83 -13.71
N GLU A 15 18.91 5.12 -12.59
CA GLU A 15 17.65 4.73 -11.90
C GLU A 15 17.32 5.76 -10.82
N GLN A 16 16.08 6.27 -10.87
CA GLN A 16 15.54 7.09 -9.80
C GLN A 16 14.83 6.18 -8.80
N VAL A 17 15.32 6.16 -7.57
CA VAL A 17 14.70 5.44 -6.44
C VAL A 17 14.26 6.48 -5.42
N LEU A 18 12.99 6.41 -5.04
CA LEU A 18 12.42 7.22 -3.98
C LEU A 18 12.54 6.46 -2.67
N LYS A 19 13.17 7.05 -1.65
CA LYS A 19 13.13 6.55 -0.27
C LYS A 19 11.98 7.24 0.47
N LEU A 20 11.22 6.47 1.23
CA LEU A 20 10.11 6.94 2.05
C LEU A 20 10.21 6.33 3.46
N GLU A 21 9.98 7.16 4.47
CA GLU A 21 9.85 6.78 5.87
C GLU A 21 8.66 7.51 6.49
N ARG A 22 8.06 6.93 7.53
CA ARG A 22 6.98 7.60 8.25
C ARG A 22 7.52 8.77 9.07
N ASP A 23 6.94 9.93 8.90
CA ASP A 23 7.20 11.09 9.75
C ASP A 23 6.54 10.93 11.12
N LEU A 24 7.36 10.53 12.10
CA LEU A 24 6.89 10.34 13.48
C LEU A 24 6.60 11.64 14.24
N GLN A 25 7.00 12.81 13.70
CA GLN A 25 6.64 14.10 14.29
C GLN A 25 5.21 14.47 13.94
N SER A 26 4.82 14.32 12.66
CA SER A 26 3.47 14.61 12.19
C SER A 26 2.48 13.48 12.47
N PHE A 27 2.96 12.23 12.44
CA PHE A 27 2.15 11.02 12.65
C PHE A 27 2.79 10.15 13.74
N PRO A 28 2.66 10.53 15.01
CA PRO A 28 3.29 9.79 16.12
C PRO A 28 2.70 8.39 16.25
N TYR A 29 3.53 7.44 16.66
CA TYR A 29 3.10 6.12 17.09
C TYR A 29 2.84 6.12 18.59
N ASP A 30 1.68 5.62 18.99
CA ASP A 30 1.31 5.45 20.40
C ASP A 30 1.09 3.96 20.70
N PRO A 31 1.98 3.31 21.47
CA PRO A 31 1.83 1.90 21.82
C PRO A 31 0.54 1.57 22.59
N ALA A 32 -0.02 2.55 23.33
CA ALA A 32 -1.27 2.36 24.06
C ALA A 32 -2.50 2.44 23.15
N ARG A 33 -2.35 3.06 21.97
CA ARG A 33 -3.39 3.22 20.96
C ARG A 33 -2.92 2.73 19.59
N GLU A 34 -2.26 1.57 19.57
CA GLU A 34 -1.64 1.04 18.37
C GLU A 34 -2.59 0.98 17.16
N VAL A 35 -3.78 0.40 17.32
CA VAL A 35 -4.76 0.26 16.22
C VAL A 35 -5.20 1.61 15.66
N GLU A 36 -5.18 2.67 16.47
CA GLU A 36 -5.54 4.01 16.02
C GLU A 36 -4.38 4.68 15.27
N THR A 37 -3.14 4.35 15.62
CA THR A 37 -1.94 5.02 15.12
C THR A 37 -1.18 4.28 14.02
N VAL A 38 -1.67 3.12 13.57
CA VAL A 38 -1.20 2.40 12.38
C VAL A 38 -2.25 2.45 11.26
N ASP A 39 -1.89 2.07 10.04
CA ASP A 39 -2.79 2.11 8.87
C ASP A 39 -3.52 3.46 8.76
N ASP A 40 -2.78 4.57 8.86
CA ASP A 40 -3.32 5.93 8.88
C ASP A 40 -2.96 6.71 7.61
N ARG A 41 -3.32 7.99 7.56
CA ARG A 41 -3.26 8.92 6.42
C ARG A 41 -1.86 9.42 6.06
N HIS A 42 -0.80 8.68 6.40
CA HIS A 42 0.59 9.02 6.07
C HIS A 42 1.02 8.28 4.80
N TYR A 43 1.07 8.99 3.70
CA TYR A 43 1.51 8.47 2.40
C TYR A 43 2.01 9.61 1.51
N LEU A 44 2.86 9.27 0.54
CA LEU A 44 3.29 10.20 -0.47
C LEU A 44 2.29 10.19 -1.63
N ARG A 45 1.60 11.31 -1.82
CA ARG A 45 0.57 11.47 -2.84
C ARG A 45 1.15 11.78 -4.23
N LEU A 46 0.64 11.13 -5.26
CA LEU A 46 0.84 11.53 -6.64
C LEU A 46 -0.11 12.69 -6.98
N LYS A 47 0.45 13.86 -7.35
CA LYS A 47 -0.32 15.08 -7.63
C LYS A 47 -0.80 15.14 -9.08
N GLY A 48 -1.96 15.77 -9.29
CA GLY A 48 -2.47 16.08 -10.62
C GLY A 48 -2.99 14.86 -11.39
N PHE A 49 -3.35 13.80 -10.68
CA PHE A 49 -3.85 12.57 -11.28
C PHE A 49 -4.96 11.96 -10.41
N ASP A 50 -6.05 11.57 -11.05
CA ASP A 50 -7.13 10.81 -10.43
C ASP A 50 -7.25 9.44 -11.11
N PHE A 51 -7.35 8.41 -10.27
CA PHE A 51 -7.47 7.02 -10.64
C PHE A 51 -8.87 6.51 -10.25
N THR A 52 -9.55 5.87 -11.17
CA THR A 52 -10.84 5.19 -10.95
C THR A 52 -10.66 3.69 -11.07
N ASP A 53 -10.46 3.22 -12.29
CA ASP A 53 -10.19 1.83 -12.66
C ASP A 53 -8.96 1.76 -13.55
N GLY A 54 -8.34 0.59 -13.62
CA GLY A 54 -7.17 0.36 -14.44
C GLY A 54 -6.09 -0.46 -13.73
N ILE A 55 -4.86 -0.30 -14.21
CA ILE A 55 -3.70 -1.02 -13.71
C ILE A 55 -2.67 0.00 -13.26
N PHE A 56 -2.08 -0.21 -12.11
CA PHE A 56 -0.84 0.44 -11.73
C PHE A 56 0.18 -0.58 -11.23
N GLU A 57 1.42 -0.29 -11.51
CA GLU A 57 2.56 -1.13 -11.17
C GLU A 57 3.65 -0.29 -10.53
N VAL A 58 4.26 -0.79 -9.48
CA VAL A 58 5.40 -0.18 -8.81
C VAL A 58 6.33 -1.26 -8.27
N LYS A 59 7.63 -1.02 -8.32
CA LYS A 59 8.59 -1.86 -7.60
C LYS A 59 8.84 -1.27 -6.23
N VAL A 60 8.75 -2.13 -5.21
CA VAL A 60 8.96 -1.78 -3.81
C VAL A 60 10.06 -2.64 -3.20
N LEU A 61 10.83 -2.06 -2.29
CA LEU A 61 11.79 -2.76 -1.43
C LEU A 61 11.67 -2.19 -0.03
N SER A 62 11.63 -3.01 0.99
CA SER A 62 11.58 -2.53 2.37
C SER A 62 12.67 -3.13 3.24
N ARG A 63 13.05 -2.34 4.25
CA ARG A 63 13.92 -2.70 5.36
C ARG A 63 13.24 -2.34 6.66
N VAL A 64 13.55 -3.07 7.70
CA VAL A 64 13.18 -2.67 9.06
C VAL A 64 14.26 -1.74 9.61
N GLN A 65 13.84 -0.57 10.08
CA GLN A 65 14.74 0.43 10.69
C GLN A 65 15.51 -0.17 11.88
N GLN A 66 16.74 0.27 12.07
CA GLN A 66 17.61 -0.20 13.17
C GLN A 66 18.12 0.98 14.01
N PRO A 67 17.83 1.03 15.31
CA PRO A 67 16.90 0.16 16.06
C PRO A 67 15.44 0.41 15.61
N PRO A 68 14.57 -0.60 15.67
CA PRO A 68 13.19 -0.41 15.27
C PRO A 68 12.43 0.45 16.28
N PRO A 69 11.77 1.54 15.88
CA PRO A 69 10.93 2.35 16.76
C PRO A 69 9.67 1.59 17.22
N PHE A 70 9.37 0.50 16.54
CA PHE A 70 8.25 -0.38 16.78
C PHE A 70 8.72 -1.84 16.80
N PRO A 71 8.62 -2.56 17.94
CA PRO A 71 9.16 -3.92 18.07
C PRO A 71 8.57 -4.95 17.12
N ARG A 72 7.35 -4.68 16.60
CA ARG A 72 6.64 -5.54 15.63
C ARG A 72 6.70 -5.03 14.21
N ALA A 73 7.70 -4.22 13.85
CA ALA A 73 7.90 -3.74 12.48
C ALA A 73 8.07 -4.93 11.52
N GLN A 74 7.29 -4.93 10.44
CA GLN A 74 7.27 -6.00 9.45
C GLN A 74 7.69 -5.54 8.06
N GLY A 75 8.24 -4.32 7.94
CA GLY A 75 8.61 -3.74 6.67
C GLY A 75 7.38 -3.35 5.83
N PHE A 76 6.40 -2.72 6.47
CA PHE A 76 5.12 -2.34 5.89
C PHE A 76 5.30 -1.41 4.68
N ILE A 77 4.97 -1.87 3.49
CA ILE A 77 5.15 -1.12 2.25
C ILE A 77 4.05 -1.42 1.24
N GLY A 78 3.53 -0.40 0.57
CA GLY A 78 2.47 -0.60 -0.40
C GLY A 78 1.98 0.68 -1.06
N VAL A 79 0.71 0.68 -1.42
CA VAL A 79 0.09 1.77 -2.16
C VAL A 79 -1.30 2.08 -1.64
N TYR A 80 -1.65 3.35 -1.70
CA TYR A 80 -3.01 3.85 -1.57
C TYR A 80 -3.55 4.18 -2.96
N PHE A 81 -4.82 3.97 -3.17
CA PHE A 81 -5.49 4.35 -4.41
C PHE A 81 -6.91 4.83 -4.13
N ARG A 82 -7.48 5.56 -5.06
CA ARG A 82 -8.74 6.30 -4.89
C ARG A 82 -8.72 7.20 -3.64
N ALA A 83 -7.53 7.69 -3.28
CA ALA A 83 -7.36 8.54 -2.12
C ALA A 83 -7.96 9.92 -2.37
N GLN A 84 -8.84 10.36 -1.47
CA GLN A 84 -9.47 11.66 -1.57
C GLN A 84 -8.46 12.78 -1.31
N HIS A 85 -8.69 13.95 -1.92
CA HIS A 85 -7.76 15.08 -1.82
C HIS A 85 -7.64 15.65 -0.40
N ASP A 86 -8.66 15.44 0.41
CA ASP A 86 -8.72 15.82 1.83
C ASP A 86 -8.29 14.71 2.80
N ASP A 87 -7.77 13.59 2.27
CA ASP A 87 -7.38 12.40 3.03
C ASP A 87 -8.52 11.73 3.82
N SER A 88 -9.77 12.06 3.49
CA SER A 88 -10.94 11.52 4.21
C SER A 88 -11.22 10.05 3.93
N ALA A 89 -10.79 9.53 2.78
CA ALA A 89 -11.00 8.14 2.39
C ALA A 89 -9.97 7.66 1.36
N PHE A 90 -9.61 6.37 1.43
CA PHE A 90 -8.76 5.68 0.46
C PHE A 90 -8.89 4.17 0.57
N GLU A 91 -8.41 3.47 -0.45
CA GLU A 91 -8.19 2.03 -0.48
C GLU A 91 -6.69 1.75 -0.41
N SER A 92 -6.28 0.62 0.15
CA SER A 92 -4.87 0.25 0.21
C SER A 92 -4.65 -1.26 0.03
N ILE A 93 -3.56 -1.61 -0.64
CA ILE A 93 -2.95 -2.93 -0.58
C ILE A 93 -1.49 -2.75 -0.23
N TYR A 94 -1.04 -3.44 0.82
CA TYR A 94 0.34 -3.38 1.25
C TYR A 94 0.90 -4.75 1.64
N LEU A 95 2.19 -4.81 1.72
CA LEU A 95 2.99 -5.99 2.02
C LEU A 95 3.60 -5.88 3.42
N ARG A 96 3.82 -7.03 4.04
CA ARG A 96 4.64 -7.24 5.24
C ARG A 96 5.76 -8.23 4.90
N PRO A 97 6.83 -7.81 4.21
CA PRO A 97 7.84 -8.73 3.70
C PRO A 97 8.52 -9.56 4.79
N ASN A 98 8.69 -9.01 6.01
CA ASN A 98 9.24 -9.78 7.12
C ASN A 98 8.34 -10.96 7.57
N CYS A 99 7.06 -10.93 7.22
CA CYS A 99 6.13 -12.03 7.49
C CYS A 99 6.25 -13.16 6.47
N GLY A 100 6.61 -12.89 5.23
CA GLY A 100 6.52 -13.85 4.12
C GLY A 100 7.32 -15.13 4.31
N ARG A 101 8.48 -15.03 4.97
CA ARG A 101 9.38 -16.17 5.27
C ARG A 101 9.49 -16.46 6.76
N SER A 102 8.53 -16.01 7.56
CA SER A 102 8.48 -16.32 9.00
C SER A 102 8.40 -17.84 9.23
N PRO A 103 9.05 -18.41 10.28
CA PRO A 103 8.85 -19.79 10.67
C PRO A 103 7.45 -20.06 11.25
N ILE A 104 6.67 -19.03 11.53
CA ILE A 104 5.33 -19.13 12.10
C ILE A 104 4.29 -18.96 10.98
N GLN A 105 3.51 -20.02 10.70
CA GLN A 105 2.52 -20.02 9.61
C GLN A 105 1.50 -18.89 9.74
N ALA A 106 1.03 -18.59 10.95
CA ALA A 106 0.09 -17.49 11.18
C ALA A 106 0.66 -16.13 10.72
N MET A 107 1.96 -15.87 10.96
CA MET A 107 2.62 -14.66 10.47
C MET A 107 2.70 -14.65 8.94
N ARG A 108 3.04 -15.79 8.31
CA ARG A 108 3.09 -15.90 6.85
C ARG A 108 1.76 -15.53 6.20
N ASN A 109 0.64 -15.94 6.77
CA ASN A 109 -0.69 -15.66 6.26
C ASN A 109 -1.04 -14.16 6.26
N HIS A 110 -0.25 -13.34 6.94
CA HIS A 110 -0.40 -11.88 7.01
C HIS A 110 0.57 -11.12 6.09
N SER A 111 1.25 -11.79 5.14
CA SER A 111 2.26 -11.17 4.27
C SER A 111 1.69 -10.08 3.36
N VAL A 112 0.44 -10.22 2.94
CA VAL A 112 -0.30 -9.26 2.12
C VAL A 112 -1.58 -8.85 2.84
N GLN A 113 -1.89 -7.57 2.81
CA GLN A 113 -3.08 -7.02 3.46
C GLN A 113 -3.75 -5.97 2.57
N TYR A 114 -5.07 -6.04 2.49
CA TYR A 114 -5.93 -4.95 2.05
C TYR A 114 -6.51 -4.22 3.28
N PHE A 115 -6.71 -2.91 3.17
CA PHE A 115 -7.55 -2.15 4.07
C PHE A 115 -8.17 -0.93 3.37
N ALA A 116 -9.18 -0.32 4.00
CA ALA A 116 -9.77 0.93 3.55
C ALA A 116 -9.96 1.89 4.73
N PHE A 117 -9.75 3.17 4.45
CA PHE A 117 -9.98 4.22 5.42
C PHE A 117 -11.20 5.07 4.98
N PRO A 118 -12.07 5.47 5.91
CA PRO A 118 -12.10 5.12 7.33
C PRO A 118 -12.79 3.78 7.63
N GLY A 119 -12.51 3.23 8.82
CA GLY A 119 -13.35 2.19 9.44
C GLY A 119 -13.10 0.75 9.02
N TRP A 120 -12.13 0.49 8.13
CA TRP A 120 -11.80 -0.85 7.64
C TRP A 120 -10.30 -1.12 7.70
N LYS A 121 -9.67 -0.80 8.85
CA LYS A 121 -8.27 -1.15 9.11
C LYS A 121 -8.11 -2.67 9.26
N PHE A 122 -6.88 -3.17 9.29
CA PHE A 122 -6.62 -4.62 9.38
C PHE A 122 -7.36 -5.31 10.53
N ALA A 123 -7.49 -4.65 11.69
CA ALA A 123 -8.14 -5.20 12.87
C ALA A 123 -9.65 -5.37 12.67
N ASP A 124 -10.30 -4.39 12.02
CA ASP A 124 -11.73 -4.44 11.69
C ASP A 124 -12.01 -5.57 10.69
N LEU A 125 -11.18 -5.68 9.65
CA LEU A 125 -11.31 -6.69 8.60
C LEU A 125 -11.11 -8.11 9.14
N ARG A 126 -10.12 -8.31 10.03
CA ARG A 126 -9.91 -9.61 10.68
C ARG A 126 -11.07 -10.02 11.56
N LYS A 127 -11.72 -9.07 12.22
CA LYS A 127 -12.88 -9.32 13.07
C LYS A 127 -14.12 -9.68 12.23
N GLU A 128 -14.34 -8.94 11.13
CA GLU A 128 -15.53 -9.13 10.29
C GLU A 128 -15.43 -10.31 9.34
N ALA A 129 -14.28 -10.49 8.70
CA ALA A 129 -14.07 -11.50 7.68
C ALA A 129 -12.64 -12.09 7.76
N PRO A 130 -12.36 -12.94 8.75
CA PRO A 130 -11.03 -13.49 8.99
C PRO A 130 -10.44 -14.15 7.73
N GLY A 131 -9.22 -13.74 7.35
CA GLY A 131 -8.48 -14.29 6.22
C GLY A 131 -8.97 -13.87 4.83
N LEU A 132 -10.06 -13.10 4.71
CA LEU A 132 -10.59 -12.70 3.39
C LEU A 132 -9.82 -11.51 2.79
N TYR A 133 -9.30 -10.62 3.63
CA TYR A 133 -8.61 -9.39 3.23
C TYR A 133 -7.10 -9.44 3.49
N GLU A 134 -6.57 -10.63 3.66
CA GLU A 134 -5.14 -10.89 3.82
C GLU A 134 -4.77 -12.25 3.24
N THR A 135 -3.49 -12.45 2.89
CA THR A 135 -3.03 -13.73 2.36
C THR A 135 -1.52 -13.87 2.52
N TYR A 136 -1.05 -15.11 2.30
CA TYR A 136 0.36 -15.45 2.18
C TYR A 136 0.92 -15.04 0.83
N ALA A 137 2.17 -14.56 0.85
CA ALA A 137 3.03 -14.47 -0.31
C ALA A 137 4.49 -14.78 0.07
N ASP A 138 5.25 -15.42 -0.84
CA ASP A 138 6.70 -15.61 -0.67
C ASP A 138 7.42 -14.33 -1.06
N ILE A 139 7.61 -13.46 -0.09
CA ILE A 139 8.27 -12.17 -0.19
C ILE A 139 9.20 -11.98 1.01
N GLY A 140 10.26 -11.19 0.86
CA GLY A 140 11.24 -10.92 1.91
C GLY A 140 11.65 -9.44 1.98
N LEU A 141 12.37 -9.11 3.07
CA LEU A 141 13.07 -7.84 3.20
C LEU A 141 14.26 -7.80 2.25
N ASP A 142 14.75 -6.59 1.93
CA ASP A 142 15.93 -6.34 1.11
C ASP A 142 15.88 -6.88 -0.33
N GLU A 143 14.69 -7.18 -0.84
CA GLU A 143 14.48 -7.59 -2.23
C GLU A 143 13.46 -6.69 -2.93
N TRP A 144 13.68 -6.44 -4.23
CA TRP A 144 12.70 -5.73 -5.05
C TRP A 144 11.51 -6.64 -5.35
N ILE A 145 10.32 -6.16 -5.02
CA ILE A 145 9.05 -6.82 -5.27
C ILE A 145 8.25 -5.95 -6.23
N THR A 146 7.83 -6.50 -7.36
CA THR A 146 6.90 -5.81 -8.25
C THR A 146 5.48 -6.02 -7.75
N MET A 147 4.78 -4.94 -7.45
CA MET A 147 3.34 -4.91 -7.17
C MET A 147 2.61 -4.40 -8.40
N ARG A 148 1.82 -5.24 -9.05
CA ARG A 148 0.90 -4.84 -10.13
C ARG A 148 -0.52 -5.05 -9.66
N ILE A 149 -1.29 -3.97 -9.59
CA ILE A 149 -2.65 -3.99 -9.06
C ILE A 149 -3.62 -3.63 -10.18
N HIS A 150 -4.58 -4.52 -10.42
CA HIS A 150 -5.70 -4.30 -11.33
C HIS A 150 -6.93 -3.94 -10.49
N VAL A 151 -7.55 -2.82 -10.80
CA VAL A 151 -8.75 -2.33 -10.12
C VAL A 151 -9.88 -2.22 -11.14
N THR A 152 -11.02 -2.83 -10.84
CA THR A 152 -12.23 -2.75 -11.67
C THR A 152 -13.47 -2.71 -10.75
N GLY A 153 -14.16 -1.59 -10.73
CA GLY A 153 -15.33 -1.39 -9.87
C GLY A 153 -14.99 -1.58 -8.38
N GLU A 154 -15.55 -2.59 -7.75
CA GLU A 154 -15.31 -2.94 -6.35
C GLU A 154 -14.27 -4.06 -6.15
N ARG A 155 -13.63 -4.50 -7.22
CA ARG A 155 -12.66 -5.59 -7.21
C ARG A 155 -11.25 -5.08 -7.40
N ALA A 156 -10.30 -5.64 -6.63
CA ALA A 156 -8.86 -5.44 -6.84
C ALA A 156 -8.13 -6.79 -6.87
N GLU A 157 -7.13 -6.88 -7.74
CA GLU A 157 -6.27 -8.05 -7.91
C GLU A 157 -4.81 -7.61 -7.84
N LEU A 158 -4.03 -8.19 -6.93
CA LEU A 158 -2.59 -7.98 -6.85
C LEU A 158 -1.85 -9.13 -7.50
N TYR A 159 -0.94 -8.79 -8.39
CA TYR A 159 0.05 -9.69 -8.95
C TYR A 159 1.42 -9.31 -8.40
N LEU A 160 2.15 -10.27 -7.87
CA LEU A 160 3.50 -10.07 -7.33
C LEU A 160 4.54 -10.63 -8.30
N ASN A 161 5.55 -9.82 -8.58
CA ASN A 161 6.63 -10.16 -9.49
C ASN A 161 6.08 -10.59 -10.87
N ASP A 162 6.56 -11.72 -11.41
CA ASP A 162 6.14 -12.24 -12.72
C ASP A 162 4.96 -13.22 -12.63
N ALA A 163 4.17 -13.16 -11.54
CA ALA A 163 3.06 -14.08 -11.35
C ALA A 163 2.04 -13.99 -12.49
N ARG A 164 1.72 -15.14 -13.09
CA ARG A 164 0.71 -15.25 -14.15
C ARG A 164 -0.71 -15.07 -13.62
N TYR A 165 -0.93 -15.48 -12.38
CA TYR A 165 -2.23 -15.40 -11.70
C TYR A 165 -2.14 -14.44 -10.52
N PRO A 166 -3.25 -13.81 -10.10
CA PRO A 166 -3.22 -12.92 -8.95
C PRO A 166 -2.77 -13.65 -7.70
N SER A 167 -1.82 -13.04 -6.99
CA SER A 167 -1.35 -13.51 -5.68
C SER A 167 -2.36 -13.19 -4.58
N PHE A 168 -3.21 -12.17 -4.81
CA PHE A 168 -4.25 -11.76 -3.88
C PHE A 168 -5.44 -11.17 -4.62
N ILE A 169 -6.66 -11.50 -4.16
CA ILE A 169 -7.91 -11.03 -4.76
C ILE A 169 -8.80 -10.43 -3.67
N VAL A 170 -9.15 -9.17 -3.84
CA VAL A 170 -10.18 -8.47 -3.07
C VAL A 170 -11.44 -8.43 -3.91
N ASN A 171 -12.38 -9.33 -3.66
CA ASN A 171 -13.61 -9.42 -4.44
C ASN A 171 -14.57 -8.24 -4.21
N LYS A 172 -14.52 -7.65 -3.00
CA LYS A 172 -15.33 -6.51 -2.63
C LYS A 172 -14.54 -5.57 -1.73
N MET A 173 -14.05 -4.50 -2.32
CA MET A 173 -13.42 -3.41 -1.59
C MET A 173 -14.41 -2.73 -0.64
N LYS A 174 -13.94 -2.25 0.48
CA LYS A 174 -14.73 -1.70 1.58
C LYS A 174 -14.85 -0.17 1.58
N GLY A 175 -13.95 0.50 0.87
CA GLY A 175 -13.98 1.96 0.76
C GLY A 175 -15.16 2.47 -0.07
N THR A 176 -15.55 3.68 0.20
CA THR A 176 -16.68 4.35 -0.45
C THR A 176 -16.27 5.19 -1.66
N SER A 177 -14.98 5.52 -1.77
CA SER A 177 -14.45 6.33 -2.86
C SER A 177 -14.37 5.53 -4.17
N ARG A 178 -14.83 6.14 -5.25
CA ARG A 178 -14.76 5.52 -6.59
C ARG A 178 -13.64 6.08 -7.45
N ALA A 179 -13.13 7.25 -7.11
CA ALA A 179 -12.02 7.91 -7.77
C ALA A 179 -11.18 8.68 -6.76
N GLY A 180 -9.95 8.98 -7.10
CA GLY A 180 -9.03 9.76 -6.29
C GLY A 180 -7.58 9.46 -6.67
N THR A 181 -6.63 10.05 -5.99
CA THR A 181 -5.22 9.89 -6.33
C THR A 181 -4.64 8.54 -5.88
N ILE A 182 -3.42 8.25 -6.35
CA ILE A 182 -2.57 7.15 -5.89
C ILE A 182 -1.54 7.73 -4.92
N GLY A 183 -1.18 6.96 -3.89
CA GLY A 183 -0.11 7.29 -2.96
C GLY A 183 0.80 6.11 -2.67
N LEU A 184 2.06 6.40 -2.35
CA LEU A 184 3.04 5.43 -1.90
C LEU A 184 3.05 5.40 -0.38
N TYR A 185 3.04 4.22 0.21
CA TYR A 185 2.82 4.01 1.63
C TYR A 185 3.93 3.19 2.28
N VAL A 186 4.38 3.64 3.44
CA VAL A 186 5.15 2.85 4.41
C VAL A 186 4.60 3.11 5.81
N ASP A 187 4.67 2.13 6.70
CA ASP A 187 4.29 2.34 8.09
C ASP A 187 5.49 2.26 9.03
N ILE A 188 5.20 2.42 10.32
CA ILE A 188 6.18 2.56 11.39
C ILE A 188 7.28 1.52 11.34
N GLY A 189 8.52 1.97 11.50
CA GLY A 189 9.70 1.12 11.53
C GLY A 189 10.15 0.60 10.17
N THR A 190 9.65 1.18 9.08
CA THR A 190 10.02 0.79 7.72
C THR A 190 10.84 1.86 7.02
N GLU A 191 11.95 1.47 6.42
CA GLU A 191 12.57 2.19 5.30
C GLU A 191 12.02 1.59 4.00
N GLY A 192 11.22 2.35 3.26
CA GLY A 192 10.64 1.92 1.99
C GLY A 192 11.34 2.56 0.81
N TYR A 193 11.54 1.77 -0.25
CA TYR A 193 12.12 2.23 -1.51
C TYR A 193 11.18 1.90 -2.65
N PHE A 194 10.99 2.87 -3.56
CA PHE A 194 10.05 2.76 -4.67
C PHE A 194 10.72 3.15 -5.97
N LYS A 195 10.41 2.44 -7.06
CA LYS A 195 10.81 2.79 -8.42
C LYS A 195 9.83 2.26 -9.46
N ASP A 196 10.00 2.71 -10.70
CA ASP A 196 9.27 2.21 -11.88
C ASP A 196 7.75 2.30 -11.75
N LEU A 197 7.22 3.37 -11.10
CA LEU A 197 5.77 3.57 -11.03
C LEU A 197 5.20 3.78 -12.44
N ARG A 198 4.23 2.96 -12.82
CA ARG A 198 3.49 3.02 -14.08
C ARG A 198 2.00 2.93 -13.80
N ILE A 199 1.22 3.75 -14.49
CA ILE A 199 -0.23 3.78 -14.34
C ILE A 199 -0.86 3.69 -15.72
N ILE A 200 -1.80 2.76 -15.89
CA ILE A 200 -2.63 2.59 -17.05
C ILE A 200 -4.08 2.70 -16.58
N SER A 201 -4.64 3.90 -16.62
CA SER A 201 -6.03 4.13 -16.26
C SER A 201 -6.95 3.75 -17.41
N SER A 202 -8.11 3.15 -17.10
CA SER A 202 -9.18 3.00 -18.09
C SER A 202 -9.72 4.39 -18.41
N ILE A 203 -9.53 4.84 -19.64
CA ILE A 203 -10.21 6.04 -20.11
C ILE A 203 -11.68 5.65 -20.29
N HIS A 204 -12.54 5.99 -19.35
CA HIS A 204 -13.97 6.03 -19.62
C HIS A 204 -14.20 7.27 -20.48
N PRO A 205 -14.64 7.13 -21.74
CA PRO A 205 -15.08 8.29 -22.48
C PRO A 205 -16.19 8.95 -21.67
N ALA A 206 -16.03 10.21 -21.35
CA ALA A 206 -17.11 11.00 -20.78
C ALA A 206 -18.34 10.75 -21.64
N LEU A 207 -19.41 10.21 -21.05
CA LEU A 207 -20.70 10.11 -21.74
C LEU A 207 -21.06 11.53 -22.14
N GLY A 208 -20.81 11.81 -23.41
CA GLY A 208 -21.11 13.09 -24.02
C GLY A 208 -22.59 13.40 -23.76
N GLY A 209 -22.83 14.46 -23.04
CA GLY A 209 -24.18 14.97 -22.85
C GLY A 209 -24.82 15.17 -24.20
N ALA A 210 -25.80 14.36 -24.52
CA ALA A 210 -26.73 14.64 -25.59
C ALA A 210 -27.50 15.88 -25.20
N ARG A 211 -27.43 16.88 -26.03
CA ARG A 211 -28.25 18.10 -25.99
C ARG A 211 -29.72 17.79 -26.23
#